data_9e99e71302f5f96f8b3c25a9050eb1e3
#
_entry.id   9e99e71302f5f96f8b3c25a9050eb1e3
#
_cell.length_a   1.000
_cell.length_b   1.000
_cell.length_c   1.000
_cell.angle_alpha   90.00
_cell.angle_beta   90.00
_cell.angle_gamma   90.00
#
_symmetry.space_group_name_H-M   'P 1'
#
loop_
_entity.id
_entity.type
_entity.pdbx_description
1 polymer ?
#
loop_
_entity_poly.entity_id
_entity_poly.type
_entity_poly.pdbx_seq_one_letter_code
_entity_poly.pdbx_strand_id
1 'polypeptide(L)'
;NLPLLKIYYKYYLLLENCDVLNRAIDQEVFKFFHQQLQGQKQQRSDEKRALDFINTYLGEVLGREYVKHYFSKRAKAQMEELIAYLIKSYHQHLQYVSWMSERTKQHAIHKLDKLSVKVGYPDHWKDFSGLHIPIAETNIFHIKEALLIWQRKRDLLKVNKPVDKTEWEMSPQTVNAYYNHSQHEIVFPAAILQPPFFDSKALAAQNFGGIGAVIAHEITHGFDDSGAMFDANGNLNNWWSKDDKERFDAKTSRLAEQFSHYEVTPHNFINGAFTLGENIADLGGVTLAYDALQIYLRDKGLNKDQDVGRIFTPDQLFFIAWARIWRTKSTQAYLENQVKTDPHSPGKIRAFAPLLNIDAFYRAFDVKPGDKLYKPPEERILIW
;
A
#
# COMPACT_ATOMS: atom_id res chain seq x y z
N ASN A 1 10.24 0.33 38.61
CA ASN A 1 9.13 0.73 39.49
C ASN A 1 7.92 -0.20 39.24
N LEU A 2 7.75 -1.25 40.10
CA LEU A 2 6.71 -2.26 39.92
C LEU A 2 5.26 -1.71 39.92
N PRO A 3 4.88 -0.72 40.77
CA PRO A 3 3.57 -0.10 40.70
C PRO A 3 3.28 0.54 39.37
N LEU A 4 4.22 1.26 38.77
CA LEU A 4 4.05 1.90 37.47
C LEU A 4 3.89 0.87 36.34
N LEU A 5 4.65 -0.21 36.36
CA LEU A 5 4.50 -1.32 35.42
C LEU A 5 3.13 -1.98 35.52
N LYS A 6 2.59 -2.17 36.74
CA LYS A 6 1.24 -2.71 36.92
C LYS A 6 0.16 -1.78 36.33
N ILE A 7 0.31 -0.46 36.47
CA ILE A 7 -0.62 0.52 35.87
C ILE A 7 -0.53 0.46 34.36
N TYR A 8 0.68 0.43 33.82
CA TYR A 8 0.94 0.31 32.38
C TYR A 8 0.25 -0.93 31.78
N TYR A 9 0.51 -2.12 32.34
CA TYR A 9 -0.11 -3.35 31.86
C TYR A 9 -1.63 -3.38 32.03
N LYS A 10 -2.17 -2.84 33.12
CA LYS A 10 -3.61 -2.71 33.29
C LYS A 10 -4.25 -1.82 32.23
N TYR A 11 -3.61 -0.69 31.91
CA TYR A 11 -4.09 0.23 30.89
C TYR A 11 -4.16 -0.47 29.52
N TYR A 12 -3.06 -1.12 29.09
CA TYR A 12 -3.05 -1.80 27.79
C TYR A 12 -4.00 -2.99 27.77
N LEU A 13 -4.11 -3.76 28.84
CA LEU A 13 -5.07 -4.86 28.93
C LEU A 13 -6.52 -4.38 28.76
N LEU A 14 -6.89 -3.26 29.38
CA LEU A 14 -8.20 -2.67 29.23
C LEU A 14 -8.41 -2.10 27.81
N LEU A 15 -7.40 -1.44 27.26
CA LEU A 15 -7.47 -0.86 25.93
C LEU A 15 -7.62 -1.94 24.84
N GLU A 16 -6.82 -2.98 24.89
CA GLU A 16 -6.85 -4.09 23.92
C GLU A 16 -8.15 -4.92 23.98
N ASN A 17 -8.86 -4.89 25.11
CA ASN A 17 -10.09 -5.65 25.30
C ASN A 17 -11.33 -4.80 25.45
N CYS A 18 -11.24 -3.49 25.20
CA CYS A 18 -12.35 -2.55 25.39
C CYS A 18 -13.62 -2.95 24.63
N ASP A 19 -13.46 -3.53 23.44
CA ASP A 19 -14.50 -3.97 22.54
C ASP A 19 -15.29 -5.20 23.03
N VAL A 20 -14.72 -5.99 23.94
CA VAL A 20 -15.28 -7.25 24.44
C VAL A 20 -15.55 -7.26 25.95
N LEU A 21 -15.22 -6.18 26.68
CA LEU A 21 -15.44 -6.06 28.12
C LEU A 21 -16.86 -5.54 28.43
N ASN A 22 -17.00 -4.24 28.61
CA ASN A 22 -18.30 -3.64 28.91
C ASN A 22 -18.46 -2.29 28.19
N ARG A 23 -19.73 -1.87 28.04
CA ARG A 23 -20.05 -0.62 27.33
C ARG A 23 -19.40 0.64 27.90
N ALA A 24 -19.17 0.71 29.19
CA ALA A 24 -18.59 1.90 29.79
C ALA A 24 -17.13 2.10 29.35
N ILE A 25 -16.34 1.02 29.37
CA ILE A 25 -14.94 1.04 28.87
C ILE A 25 -14.90 1.32 27.37
N ASP A 26 -15.72 0.62 26.59
CA ASP A 26 -15.81 0.81 25.14
C ASP A 26 -16.15 2.27 24.78
N GLN A 27 -17.11 2.88 25.48
CA GLN A 27 -17.49 4.27 25.25
C GLN A 27 -16.38 5.26 25.61
N GLU A 28 -15.62 5.05 26.67
CA GLU A 28 -14.49 5.93 27.02
C GLU A 28 -13.37 5.85 25.98
N VAL A 29 -13.05 4.64 25.51
CA VAL A 29 -12.07 4.44 24.42
C VAL A 29 -12.59 5.09 23.12
N PHE A 30 -13.87 4.93 22.78
CA PHE A 30 -14.48 5.55 21.61
C PHE A 30 -14.43 7.08 21.69
N LYS A 31 -14.75 7.69 22.82
CA LYS A 31 -14.69 9.15 23.02
C LYS A 31 -13.31 9.71 22.74
N PHE A 32 -12.28 9.06 23.24
CA PHE A 32 -10.92 9.56 23.06
C PHE A 32 -10.40 9.27 21.65
N PHE A 33 -10.30 8.00 21.25
CA PHE A 33 -9.62 7.61 20.01
C PHE A 33 -10.43 7.92 18.75
N HIS A 34 -11.76 7.85 18.81
CA HIS A 34 -12.58 8.03 17.61
C HIS A 34 -13.27 9.40 17.56
N GLN A 35 -13.83 9.88 18.67
CA GLN A 35 -14.49 11.20 18.65
C GLN A 35 -13.47 12.34 18.70
N GLN A 36 -12.55 12.36 19.66
CA GLN A 36 -11.61 13.47 19.81
C GLN A 36 -10.53 13.46 18.74
N LEU A 37 -9.87 12.32 18.51
CA LEU A 37 -8.75 12.24 17.57
C LEU A 37 -9.18 12.15 16.10
N GLN A 38 -10.36 11.56 15.81
CA GLN A 38 -10.80 11.32 14.44
C GLN A 38 -12.08 12.04 14.04
N GLY A 39 -12.77 12.72 14.98
CA GLY A 39 -14.01 13.44 14.72
C GLY A 39 -15.18 12.55 14.35
N GLN A 40 -15.17 11.27 14.73
CA GLN A 40 -16.25 10.33 14.49
C GLN A 40 -17.44 10.64 15.41
N LYS A 41 -18.64 10.81 14.84
CA LYS A 41 -19.81 11.25 15.62
C LYS A 41 -20.49 10.14 16.43
N GLN A 42 -20.45 8.91 15.96
CA GLN A 42 -21.10 7.75 16.58
C GLN A 42 -20.30 6.47 16.36
N GLN A 43 -20.44 5.53 17.29
CA GLN A 43 -19.83 4.20 17.19
C GLN A 43 -20.40 3.43 15.99
N ARG A 44 -19.61 2.54 15.43
CA ARG A 44 -20.04 1.62 14.38
C ARG A 44 -21.12 0.65 14.92
N SER A 45 -22.01 0.17 14.05
CA SER A 45 -23.00 -0.82 14.44
C SER A 45 -22.35 -2.13 14.93
N ASP A 46 -23.07 -2.85 15.77
CA ASP A 46 -22.57 -4.12 16.35
C ASP A 46 -22.24 -5.16 15.26
N GLU A 47 -23.00 -5.20 14.16
CA GLU A 47 -22.71 -6.07 13.02
C GLU A 47 -21.37 -5.74 12.36
N LYS A 48 -21.05 -4.45 12.17
CA LYS A 48 -19.77 -4.02 11.61
C LYS A 48 -18.63 -4.36 12.57
N ARG A 49 -18.84 -4.17 13.86
CA ARG A 49 -17.84 -4.50 14.90
C ARG A 49 -17.60 -6.00 14.99
N ALA A 50 -18.66 -6.82 14.89
CA ALA A 50 -18.56 -8.28 14.83
C ALA A 50 -17.78 -8.73 13.58
N LEU A 51 -18.03 -8.10 12.43
CA LEU A 51 -17.27 -8.37 11.22
C LEU A 51 -15.79 -7.99 11.37
N ASP A 52 -15.47 -6.86 12.01
CA ASP A 52 -14.08 -6.48 12.30
C ASP A 52 -13.40 -7.49 13.22
N PHE A 53 -14.12 -8.00 14.23
CA PHE A 53 -13.62 -9.06 15.11
C PHE A 53 -13.29 -10.33 14.32
N ILE A 54 -14.18 -10.78 13.45
CA ILE A 54 -13.95 -11.96 12.59
C ILE A 54 -12.76 -11.70 11.65
N ASN A 55 -12.67 -10.54 11.03
CA ASN A 55 -11.54 -10.17 10.17
C ASN A 55 -10.20 -10.21 10.92
N THR A 56 -10.18 -9.74 12.15
CA THR A 56 -8.96 -9.68 12.95
C THR A 56 -8.47 -11.07 13.36
N TYR A 57 -9.36 -11.93 13.84
CA TYR A 57 -8.96 -13.20 14.47
C TYR A 57 -9.13 -14.42 13.57
N LEU A 58 -10.06 -14.39 12.62
CA LEU A 58 -10.43 -15.48 11.72
C LEU A 58 -10.40 -15.04 10.25
N GLY A 59 -9.59 -14.04 9.93
CA GLY A 59 -9.59 -13.40 8.60
C GLY A 59 -9.41 -14.36 7.44
N GLU A 60 -8.53 -15.36 7.54
CA GLU A 60 -8.37 -16.34 6.45
C GLU A 60 -9.57 -17.29 6.31
N VAL A 61 -10.30 -17.59 7.39
CA VAL A 61 -11.54 -18.39 7.30
C VAL A 61 -12.58 -17.65 6.46
N LEU A 62 -12.78 -16.36 6.76
CA LEU A 62 -13.66 -15.49 5.98
C LEU A 62 -13.11 -15.27 4.55
N GLY A 63 -11.80 -15.13 4.42
CA GLY A 63 -11.11 -14.97 3.14
C GLY A 63 -11.34 -16.12 2.16
N ARG A 64 -11.39 -17.36 2.65
CA ARG A 64 -11.74 -18.53 1.81
C ARG A 64 -13.13 -18.41 1.18
N GLU A 65 -14.10 -17.95 1.94
CA GLU A 65 -15.46 -17.73 1.42
C GLU A 65 -15.50 -16.53 0.48
N TYR A 66 -14.81 -15.42 0.83
CA TYR A 66 -14.72 -14.24 -0.02
C TYR A 66 -14.16 -14.57 -1.42
N VAL A 67 -13.06 -15.30 -1.49
CA VAL A 67 -12.39 -15.65 -2.75
C VAL A 67 -13.28 -16.48 -3.67
N LYS A 68 -14.05 -17.43 -3.12
CA LYS A 68 -14.98 -18.27 -3.90
C LYS A 68 -16.01 -17.44 -4.66
N HIS A 69 -16.42 -16.30 -4.11
CA HIS A 69 -17.47 -15.46 -4.67
C HIS A 69 -16.95 -14.29 -5.51
N TYR A 70 -15.79 -13.74 -5.18
CA TYR A 70 -15.36 -12.42 -5.68
C TYR A 70 -14.02 -12.42 -6.42
N PHE A 71 -13.29 -13.54 -6.52
CA PHE A 71 -12.01 -13.57 -7.22
C PHE A 71 -11.95 -14.69 -8.27
N SER A 72 -11.95 -14.31 -9.55
CA SER A 72 -11.97 -15.25 -10.67
C SER A 72 -10.56 -15.62 -11.15
N LYS A 73 -10.40 -16.82 -11.75
CA LYS A 73 -9.17 -17.25 -12.42
C LYS A 73 -8.76 -16.28 -13.54
N ARG A 74 -9.74 -15.67 -14.24
CA ARG A 74 -9.48 -14.67 -15.27
C ARG A 74 -8.83 -13.41 -14.69
N ALA A 75 -9.33 -12.91 -13.56
CA ALA A 75 -8.74 -11.76 -12.87
C ALA A 75 -7.28 -12.05 -12.49
N LYS A 76 -6.98 -13.23 -11.95
CA LYS A 76 -5.61 -13.64 -11.61
C LYS A 76 -4.69 -13.62 -12.82
N ALA A 77 -5.08 -14.22 -13.94
CA ALA A 77 -4.26 -14.25 -15.16
C ALA A 77 -3.99 -12.85 -15.75
N GLN A 78 -4.99 -11.97 -15.72
CA GLN A 78 -4.80 -10.58 -16.16
C GLN A 78 -3.87 -9.79 -15.24
N MET A 79 -3.89 -10.08 -13.94
CA MET A 79 -2.96 -9.48 -12.97
C MET A 79 -1.53 -9.96 -13.21
N GLU A 80 -1.33 -11.25 -13.46
CA GLU A 80 -0.02 -11.81 -13.78
C GLU A 80 0.57 -11.18 -15.06
N GLU A 81 -0.25 -10.98 -16.09
CA GLU A 81 0.16 -10.28 -17.32
C GLU A 81 0.56 -8.82 -17.02
N LEU A 82 -0.27 -8.09 -16.27
CA LEU A 82 -0.01 -6.69 -15.90
C LEU A 82 1.30 -6.57 -15.11
N ILE A 83 1.53 -7.45 -14.13
CA ILE A 83 2.76 -7.48 -13.32
C ILE A 83 3.99 -7.72 -14.21
N ALA A 84 3.90 -8.62 -15.18
CA ALA A 84 5.00 -8.87 -16.11
C ALA A 84 5.41 -7.60 -16.90
N TYR A 85 4.44 -6.79 -17.32
CA TYR A 85 4.74 -5.50 -17.97
C TYR A 85 5.33 -4.48 -17.00
N LEU A 86 4.89 -4.44 -15.75
CA LEU A 86 5.48 -3.59 -14.73
C LEU A 86 6.95 -3.97 -14.46
N ILE A 87 7.25 -5.23 -14.27
CA ILE A 87 8.62 -5.71 -14.07
C ILE A 87 9.49 -5.38 -15.31
N LYS A 88 8.95 -5.55 -16.53
CA LYS A 88 9.63 -5.17 -17.77
C LYS A 88 9.96 -3.67 -17.81
N SER A 89 9.03 -2.82 -17.39
CA SER A 89 9.25 -1.37 -17.27
C SER A 89 10.34 -1.05 -16.25
N TYR A 90 10.29 -1.68 -15.07
CA TYR A 90 11.32 -1.52 -14.03
C TYR A 90 12.72 -1.88 -14.52
N HIS A 91 12.87 -3.01 -15.20
CA HIS A 91 14.15 -3.41 -15.80
C HIS A 91 14.71 -2.35 -16.75
N GLN A 92 13.86 -1.79 -17.62
CA GLN A 92 14.28 -0.73 -18.54
C GLN A 92 14.72 0.52 -17.78
N HIS A 93 13.96 0.97 -16.79
CA HIS A 93 14.33 2.14 -15.98
C HIS A 93 15.66 1.93 -15.26
N LEU A 94 15.86 0.81 -14.57
CA LEU A 94 17.11 0.51 -13.87
C LEU A 94 18.32 0.44 -14.81
N GLN A 95 18.14 -0.01 -16.05
CA GLN A 95 19.21 -0.01 -17.05
C GLN A 95 19.63 1.40 -17.49
N TYR A 96 18.65 2.31 -17.64
CA TYR A 96 18.88 3.62 -18.23
C TYR A 96 18.96 4.77 -17.24
N VAL A 97 18.69 4.54 -15.95
CA VAL A 97 18.83 5.59 -14.92
C VAL A 97 20.25 6.15 -14.89
N SER A 98 20.39 7.47 -15.07
CA SER A 98 21.69 8.10 -15.32
C SER A 98 22.51 8.38 -14.07
N TRP A 99 21.87 8.50 -12.91
CA TRP A 99 22.55 8.88 -11.67
C TRP A 99 23.16 7.69 -10.91
N MET A 100 22.76 6.46 -11.23
CA MET A 100 23.19 5.24 -10.56
C MET A 100 24.42 4.65 -11.28
N SER A 101 25.45 4.25 -10.53
CA SER A 101 26.60 3.55 -11.08
C SER A 101 26.22 2.16 -11.60
N GLU A 102 27.01 1.64 -12.53
CA GLU A 102 26.75 0.33 -13.14
C GLU A 102 26.71 -0.79 -12.09
N ARG A 103 27.60 -0.75 -11.10
CA ARG A 103 27.58 -1.70 -9.98
C ARG A 103 26.25 -1.67 -9.22
N THR A 104 25.75 -0.50 -8.88
CA THR A 104 24.50 -0.35 -8.14
C THR A 104 23.30 -0.77 -8.99
N LYS A 105 23.31 -0.47 -10.31
CA LYS A 105 22.30 -0.98 -11.26
C LYS A 105 22.21 -2.50 -11.28
N GLN A 106 23.36 -3.19 -11.34
CA GLN A 106 23.39 -4.66 -11.31
C GLN A 106 22.79 -5.23 -10.03
N HIS A 107 23.08 -4.62 -8.87
CA HIS A 107 22.45 -5.00 -7.61
C HIS A 107 20.94 -4.73 -7.61
N ALA A 108 20.51 -3.58 -8.13
CA ALA A 108 19.10 -3.24 -8.21
C ALA A 108 18.32 -4.19 -9.13
N ILE A 109 18.87 -4.52 -10.30
CA ILE A 109 18.28 -5.49 -11.23
C ILE A 109 18.21 -6.88 -10.57
N HIS A 110 19.30 -7.33 -9.95
CA HIS A 110 19.30 -8.61 -9.23
C HIS A 110 18.25 -8.63 -8.10
N LYS A 111 18.08 -7.52 -7.40
CA LYS A 111 17.03 -7.41 -6.38
C LYS A 111 15.64 -7.51 -7.00
N LEU A 112 15.37 -6.81 -8.11
CA LEU A 112 14.11 -6.91 -8.84
C LEU A 112 13.82 -8.35 -9.30
N ASP A 113 14.84 -9.07 -9.80
CA ASP A 113 14.71 -10.47 -10.25
C ASP A 113 14.37 -11.46 -9.12
N LYS A 114 14.70 -11.11 -7.89
CA LYS A 114 14.44 -11.93 -6.69
C LYS A 114 13.12 -11.61 -6.01
N LEU A 115 12.40 -10.59 -6.49
CA LEU A 115 11.14 -10.17 -5.92
C LEU A 115 10.09 -11.29 -5.98
N SER A 116 9.54 -11.66 -4.84
CA SER A 116 8.41 -12.58 -4.74
C SER A 116 7.09 -11.84 -4.92
N VAL A 117 6.16 -12.41 -5.67
CA VAL A 117 4.86 -11.80 -5.95
C VAL A 117 3.73 -12.73 -5.53
N LYS A 118 2.83 -12.24 -4.70
CA LYS A 118 1.66 -12.96 -4.20
C LYS A 118 0.37 -12.24 -4.60
N VAL A 119 -0.55 -12.95 -5.27
CA VAL A 119 -1.77 -12.37 -5.85
C VAL A 119 -3.02 -13.13 -5.42
N GLY A 120 -3.98 -12.42 -4.88
CA GLY A 120 -5.33 -12.89 -4.58
C GLY A 120 -5.47 -13.54 -3.21
N TYR A 121 -4.87 -14.69 -3.02
CA TYR A 121 -5.00 -15.48 -1.78
C TYR A 121 -3.85 -16.48 -1.64
N PRO A 122 -3.56 -16.96 -0.40
CA PRO A 122 -2.48 -17.92 -0.15
C PRO A 122 -2.76 -19.30 -0.77
N ASP A 123 -1.73 -19.94 -1.31
CA ASP A 123 -1.83 -21.31 -1.85
C ASP A 123 -2.14 -22.34 -0.75
N HIS A 124 -1.67 -22.07 0.46
CA HIS A 124 -1.91 -22.87 1.65
C HIS A 124 -2.61 -22.05 2.72
N TRP A 125 -3.84 -22.44 3.02
CA TRP A 125 -4.63 -21.78 4.05
C TRP A 125 -4.15 -22.16 5.46
N LYS A 126 -4.29 -21.21 6.37
CA LYS A 126 -3.97 -21.40 7.78
C LYS A 126 -4.82 -22.55 8.37
N ASP A 127 -4.17 -23.50 9.06
CA ASP A 127 -4.84 -24.59 9.72
C ASP A 127 -5.42 -24.15 11.07
N PHE A 128 -6.74 -24.22 11.21
CA PHE A 128 -7.50 -23.90 12.42
C PHE A 128 -7.94 -25.15 13.20
N SER A 129 -7.51 -26.36 12.83
CA SER A 129 -7.95 -27.60 13.48
C SER A 129 -7.65 -27.68 14.97
N GLY A 130 -6.59 -26.99 15.42
CA GLY A 130 -6.22 -26.89 16.84
C GLY A 130 -6.96 -25.79 17.62
N LEU A 131 -7.89 -25.06 17.00
CA LEU A 131 -8.69 -24.05 17.68
C LEU A 131 -9.96 -24.68 18.24
N HIS A 132 -10.11 -24.64 19.57
CA HIS A 132 -11.28 -25.13 20.26
C HIS A 132 -12.03 -23.99 20.92
N ILE A 133 -13.20 -23.65 20.37
CA ILE A 133 -14.18 -22.74 20.98
C ILE A 133 -15.42 -23.59 21.27
N PRO A 134 -15.86 -23.73 22.54
CA PRO A 134 -17.08 -24.48 22.85
C PRO A 134 -18.28 -23.84 22.15
N ILE A 135 -19.12 -24.65 21.51
CA ILE A 135 -20.33 -24.18 20.78
C ILE A 135 -21.29 -23.41 21.70
N ALA A 136 -21.32 -23.75 22.98
CA ALA A 136 -22.15 -23.07 23.99
C ALA A 136 -21.51 -21.80 24.58
N GLU A 137 -20.26 -21.45 24.18
CA GLU A 137 -19.63 -20.26 24.70
C GLU A 137 -20.24 -19.02 24.05
N THR A 138 -20.84 -18.16 24.87
CA THR A 138 -21.48 -16.91 24.45
C THR A 138 -20.72 -15.67 24.91
N ASN A 139 -19.73 -15.84 25.79
CA ASN A 139 -18.91 -14.73 26.25
C ASN A 139 -17.82 -14.42 25.24
N ILE A 140 -17.95 -13.30 24.53
CA ILE A 140 -17.02 -12.86 23.49
C ILE A 140 -15.58 -12.65 24.01
N PHE A 141 -15.40 -12.30 25.30
CA PHE A 141 -14.09 -12.21 25.92
C PHE A 141 -13.38 -13.56 25.97
N HIS A 142 -14.07 -14.63 26.38
CA HIS A 142 -13.51 -15.99 26.42
C HIS A 142 -13.22 -16.52 25.01
N ILE A 143 -14.06 -16.16 24.03
CA ILE A 143 -13.80 -16.47 22.61
C ILE A 143 -12.51 -15.79 22.14
N LYS A 144 -12.34 -14.48 22.41
CA LYS A 144 -11.14 -13.73 22.09
C LYS A 144 -9.90 -14.32 22.75
N GLU A 145 -10.00 -14.69 24.04
CA GLU A 145 -8.91 -15.33 24.78
C GLU A 145 -8.49 -16.66 24.15
N ALA A 146 -9.43 -17.52 23.78
CA ALA A 146 -9.16 -18.78 23.10
C ALA A 146 -8.44 -18.57 21.75
N LEU A 147 -8.86 -17.59 20.96
CA LEU A 147 -8.24 -17.20 19.70
C LEU A 147 -6.81 -16.71 19.90
N LEU A 148 -6.58 -15.82 20.87
CA LEU A 148 -5.24 -15.30 21.20
C LEU A 148 -4.29 -16.40 21.71
N ILE A 149 -4.78 -17.31 22.56
CA ILE A 149 -3.99 -18.45 23.03
C ILE A 149 -3.60 -19.36 21.88
N TRP A 150 -4.52 -19.66 20.98
CA TRP A 150 -4.26 -20.48 19.79
C TRP A 150 -3.23 -19.81 18.88
N GLN A 151 -3.40 -18.51 18.59
CA GLN A 151 -2.44 -17.74 17.78
C GLN A 151 -1.07 -17.74 18.42
N ARG A 152 -0.95 -17.46 19.73
CA ARG A 152 0.30 -17.45 20.46
C ARG A 152 1.02 -18.81 20.41
N LYS A 153 0.28 -19.92 20.54
CA LYS A 153 0.85 -21.27 20.41
C LYS A 153 1.46 -21.48 19.00
N ARG A 154 0.77 -21.04 17.95
CA ARG A 154 1.29 -21.13 16.58
C ARG A 154 2.58 -20.31 16.42
N ASP A 155 2.59 -19.08 16.93
CA ASP A 155 3.77 -18.20 16.84
C ASP A 155 4.97 -18.81 17.57
N LEU A 156 4.76 -19.42 18.72
CA LEU A 156 5.81 -20.14 19.45
C LEU A 156 6.35 -21.34 18.67
N LEU A 157 5.52 -22.01 17.87
CA LEU A 157 5.97 -23.12 17.02
C LEU A 157 6.87 -22.69 15.87
N LYS A 158 6.95 -21.41 15.56
CA LYS A 158 7.86 -20.84 14.54
C LYS A 158 9.28 -20.61 15.09
N VAL A 159 9.43 -20.56 16.41
CA VAL A 159 10.75 -20.33 17.04
C VAL A 159 11.73 -21.43 16.61
N ASN A 160 12.94 -21.03 16.22
CA ASN A 160 13.99 -21.89 15.70
C ASN A 160 13.65 -22.65 14.40
N LYS A 161 12.66 -22.19 13.65
CA LYS A 161 12.36 -22.69 12.30
C LYS A 161 12.73 -21.65 11.25
N PRO A 162 13.02 -22.06 10.01
CA PRO A 162 13.12 -21.14 8.89
C PRO A 162 11.83 -20.32 8.72
N VAL A 163 11.96 -19.11 8.21
CA VAL A 163 10.82 -18.25 7.89
C VAL A 163 9.95 -18.93 6.83
N ASP A 164 8.66 -19.06 7.10
CA ASP A 164 7.70 -19.56 6.13
C ASP A 164 7.30 -18.41 5.17
N LYS A 165 7.89 -18.42 3.99
CA LYS A 165 7.61 -17.42 2.94
C LYS A 165 6.22 -17.59 2.28
N THR A 166 5.44 -18.62 2.63
CA THR A 166 4.09 -18.81 2.09
C THR A 166 3.02 -18.08 2.90
N GLU A 167 3.31 -17.66 4.12
CA GLU A 167 2.39 -16.92 4.98
C GLU A 167 2.07 -15.53 4.41
N TRP A 168 0.85 -15.09 4.65
CA TRP A 168 0.37 -13.75 4.31
C TRP A 168 0.08 -12.95 5.58
N GLU A 169 0.42 -11.65 5.56
CA GLU A 169 0.11 -10.75 6.67
C GLU A 169 -1.33 -10.22 6.61
N MET A 170 -1.88 -10.09 5.40
CA MET A 170 -3.24 -9.61 5.18
C MET A 170 -4.16 -10.71 4.68
N SER A 171 -5.40 -10.71 5.15
CA SER A 171 -6.45 -11.62 4.66
C SER A 171 -6.92 -11.24 3.25
N PRO A 172 -7.41 -12.19 2.43
CA PRO A 172 -7.83 -11.94 1.05
C PRO A 172 -8.91 -10.86 0.87
N GLN A 173 -9.77 -10.63 1.86
CA GLN A 173 -10.81 -9.59 1.84
C GLN A 173 -10.31 -8.22 2.29
N THR A 174 -9.02 -8.03 2.52
CA THR A 174 -8.44 -6.73 2.85
C THR A 174 -8.26 -5.88 1.60
N VAL A 175 -8.80 -4.65 1.59
CA VAL A 175 -8.59 -3.68 0.52
C VAL A 175 -7.30 -2.90 0.80
N ASN A 176 -6.18 -3.55 0.58
CA ASN A 176 -4.83 -3.00 0.72
C ASN A 176 -3.83 -3.92 0.00
N ALA A 177 -2.57 -3.47 -0.05
CA ALA A 177 -1.40 -4.21 -0.52
C ALA A 177 -0.23 -3.95 0.43
N TYR A 178 0.86 -4.68 0.29
CA TYR A 178 2.08 -4.39 1.06
C TYR A 178 3.33 -4.93 0.39
N TYR A 179 4.45 -4.26 0.67
CA TYR A 179 5.80 -4.77 0.47
C TYR A 179 6.40 -5.20 1.80
N ASN A 180 6.98 -6.39 1.86
CA ASN A 180 7.71 -6.86 3.04
C ASN A 180 9.21 -6.87 2.77
N HIS A 181 9.95 -5.98 3.43
CA HIS A 181 11.41 -5.83 3.25
C HIS A 181 12.19 -7.11 3.59
N SER A 182 11.83 -7.78 4.68
CA SER A 182 12.57 -8.95 5.17
C SER A 182 12.32 -10.22 4.35
N GLN A 183 11.16 -10.33 3.73
CA GLN A 183 10.82 -11.44 2.82
C GLN A 183 11.08 -11.10 1.36
N HIS A 184 11.29 -9.82 1.05
CA HIS A 184 11.45 -9.27 -0.27
C HIS A 184 10.30 -9.70 -1.19
N GLU A 185 9.09 -9.33 -0.81
CA GLU A 185 7.85 -9.72 -1.50
C GLU A 185 6.84 -8.59 -1.56
N ILE A 186 6.00 -8.64 -2.59
CA ILE A 186 4.80 -7.82 -2.73
C ILE A 186 3.56 -8.70 -2.67
N VAL A 187 2.51 -8.24 -1.99
CA VAL A 187 1.30 -9.02 -1.76
C VAL A 187 0.04 -8.19 -2.05
N PHE A 188 -0.84 -8.76 -2.88
CA PHE A 188 -2.09 -8.13 -3.31
C PHE A 188 -3.28 -9.03 -2.96
N PRO A 189 -3.96 -8.82 -1.82
CA PRO A 189 -5.19 -9.51 -1.46
C PRO A 189 -6.29 -9.37 -2.52
N ALA A 190 -7.16 -10.36 -2.63
CA ALA A 190 -8.21 -10.40 -3.65
C ALA A 190 -9.13 -9.16 -3.65
N ALA A 191 -9.35 -8.55 -2.49
CA ALA A 191 -10.28 -7.43 -2.37
C ALA A 191 -9.77 -6.12 -2.99
N ILE A 192 -8.45 -5.87 -3.03
CA ILE A 192 -7.93 -4.71 -3.76
C ILE A 192 -8.01 -4.91 -5.28
N LEU A 193 -8.13 -6.18 -5.73
CA LEU A 193 -8.25 -6.54 -7.15
C LEU A 193 -9.72 -6.44 -7.62
N GLN A 194 -10.41 -5.38 -7.20
CA GLN A 194 -11.79 -5.03 -7.51
C GLN A 194 -11.89 -3.54 -7.88
N PRO A 195 -12.96 -3.10 -8.56
CA PRO A 195 -13.19 -1.68 -8.78
C PRO A 195 -13.18 -0.87 -7.47
N PRO A 196 -12.57 0.33 -7.43
CA PRO A 196 -12.07 1.10 -8.58
C PRO A 196 -10.61 0.80 -8.97
N PHE A 197 -9.90 -0.10 -8.28
CA PHE A 197 -8.48 -0.39 -8.51
C PHE A 197 -8.28 -1.26 -9.76
N PHE A 198 -9.04 -2.33 -9.89
CA PHE A 198 -8.98 -3.28 -10.99
C PHE A 198 -10.38 -3.68 -11.46
N ASP A 199 -10.56 -3.78 -12.77
CA ASP A 199 -11.75 -4.36 -13.37
C ASP A 199 -11.34 -5.20 -14.60
N SER A 200 -11.62 -6.50 -14.57
CA SER A 200 -11.29 -7.42 -15.67
C SER A 200 -11.99 -7.09 -17.00
N LYS A 201 -12.94 -6.16 -16.99
CA LYS A 201 -13.69 -5.67 -18.17
C LYS A 201 -13.29 -4.26 -18.59
N ALA A 202 -12.49 -3.57 -17.78
CA ALA A 202 -12.03 -2.22 -18.07
C ALA A 202 -10.93 -2.21 -19.13
N LEU A 203 -10.65 -1.02 -19.67
CA LEU A 203 -9.50 -0.82 -20.56
C LEU A 203 -8.19 -1.00 -19.81
N ALA A 204 -7.15 -1.45 -20.51
CA ALA A 204 -5.83 -1.60 -19.96
C ALA A 204 -5.34 -0.31 -19.26
N ALA A 205 -5.53 0.86 -19.90
CA ALA A 205 -5.13 2.14 -19.31
C ALA A 205 -5.75 2.41 -17.93
N GLN A 206 -7.00 2.02 -17.70
CA GLN A 206 -7.63 2.15 -16.38
C GLN A 206 -6.99 1.20 -15.35
N ASN A 207 -6.70 -0.04 -15.75
CA ASN A 207 -6.08 -1.01 -14.85
C ASN A 207 -4.61 -0.67 -14.57
N PHE A 208 -3.85 -0.19 -15.55
CA PHE A 208 -2.48 0.29 -15.33
C PHE A 208 -2.43 1.54 -14.45
N GLY A 209 -3.35 2.49 -14.63
CA GLY A 209 -3.44 3.70 -13.80
C GLY A 209 -4.04 3.46 -12.41
N GLY A 210 -4.86 2.42 -12.25
CA GLY A 210 -5.41 1.98 -10.96
C GLY A 210 -4.46 1.02 -10.25
N ILE A 211 -4.77 -0.28 -10.35
CA ILE A 211 -3.99 -1.32 -9.66
C ILE A 211 -2.54 -1.39 -10.14
N GLY A 212 -2.26 -1.11 -11.41
CA GLY A 212 -0.90 -1.12 -11.94
C GLY A 212 0.02 -0.13 -11.24
N ALA A 213 -0.47 1.09 -11.02
CA ALA A 213 0.29 2.09 -10.26
C ALA A 213 0.47 1.69 -8.78
N VAL A 214 -0.50 1.00 -8.17
CA VAL A 214 -0.36 0.46 -6.81
C VAL A 214 0.67 -0.67 -6.78
N ILE A 215 0.66 -1.58 -7.75
CA ILE A 215 1.67 -2.66 -7.81
C ILE A 215 3.07 -2.08 -8.00
N ALA A 216 3.22 -1.12 -8.90
CA ALA A 216 4.50 -0.45 -9.11
C ALA A 216 4.94 0.36 -7.87
N HIS A 217 4.01 0.90 -7.08
CA HIS A 217 4.27 1.51 -5.77
C HIS A 217 4.86 0.48 -4.79
N GLU A 218 4.25 -0.70 -4.65
CA GLU A 218 4.78 -1.75 -3.78
C GLU A 218 6.16 -2.24 -4.26
N ILE A 219 6.39 -2.39 -5.56
CA ILE A 219 7.72 -2.71 -6.08
C ILE A 219 8.71 -1.61 -5.72
N THR A 220 8.31 -0.32 -5.81
CA THR A 220 9.18 0.82 -5.50
C THR A 220 9.60 0.87 -4.03
N HIS A 221 8.80 0.33 -3.09
CA HIS A 221 9.21 0.17 -1.70
C HIS A 221 10.47 -0.71 -1.55
N GLY A 222 10.78 -1.57 -2.50
CA GLY A 222 12.06 -2.26 -2.56
C GLY A 222 13.27 -1.34 -2.78
N PHE A 223 13.03 -0.12 -3.25
CA PHE A 223 14.04 0.85 -3.69
C PHE A 223 13.86 2.26 -3.10
N ASP A 224 12.91 2.46 -2.19
CA ASP A 224 12.74 3.71 -1.46
C ASP A 224 13.85 3.91 -0.41
N ASP A 225 13.74 4.93 0.43
CA ASP A 225 14.74 5.26 1.46
C ASP A 225 14.94 4.14 2.50
N SER A 226 13.90 3.37 2.81
CA SER A 226 13.94 2.21 3.70
C SER A 226 14.36 0.94 2.95
N GLY A 227 13.74 0.65 1.82
CA GLY A 227 14.01 -0.54 0.99
C GLY A 227 15.42 -0.58 0.44
N ALA A 228 16.03 0.58 0.18
CA ALA A 228 17.43 0.69 -0.21
C ALA A 228 18.41 0.10 0.82
N MET A 229 17.98 -0.06 2.09
CA MET A 229 18.80 -0.64 3.15
C MET A 229 18.80 -2.17 3.15
N PHE A 230 17.90 -2.82 2.42
CA PHE A 230 17.76 -4.28 2.35
C PHE A 230 18.26 -4.83 1.01
N ASP A 231 19.02 -5.92 1.06
CA ASP A 231 19.50 -6.62 -0.13
C ASP A 231 18.43 -7.51 -0.78
N ALA A 232 18.78 -8.18 -1.88
CA ALA A 232 17.91 -9.06 -2.63
C ALA A 232 17.39 -10.30 -1.86
N ASN A 233 17.96 -10.60 -0.70
CA ASN A 233 17.56 -11.71 0.16
C ASN A 233 16.72 -11.24 1.35
N GLY A 234 16.48 -9.92 1.49
CA GLY A 234 15.78 -9.33 2.61
C GLY A 234 16.64 -9.09 3.85
N ASN A 235 17.97 -9.17 3.73
CA ASN A 235 18.86 -8.85 4.83
C ASN A 235 19.11 -7.34 4.88
N LEU A 236 19.19 -6.80 6.09
CA LEU A 236 19.63 -5.41 6.32
C LEU A 236 21.12 -5.30 5.97
N ASN A 237 21.41 -4.99 4.74
CA ASN A 237 22.75 -4.96 4.17
C ASN A 237 22.86 -3.88 3.10
N ASN A 238 23.70 -2.88 3.33
CA ASN A 238 23.91 -1.78 2.39
C ASN A 238 24.64 -2.27 1.13
N TRP A 239 23.96 -2.21 0.00
CA TRP A 239 24.48 -2.57 -1.32
C TRP A 239 24.78 -1.36 -2.23
N TRP A 240 24.45 -0.16 -1.78
CA TRP A 240 24.70 1.10 -2.50
C TRP A 240 26.15 1.53 -2.40
N SER A 241 26.68 2.14 -3.45
CA SER A 241 27.89 2.95 -3.32
C SER A 241 27.57 4.23 -2.53
N LYS A 242 28.58 4.81 -1.89
CA LYS A 242 28.41 6.08 -1.16
C LYS A 242 27.90 7.18 -2.08
N ASP A 243 28.50 7.31 -3.24
CA ASP A 243 28.17 8.37 -4.21
C ASP A 243 26.75 8.20 -4.77
N ASP A 244 26.29 6.96 -5.01
CA ASP A 244 24.92 6.70 -5.46
C ASP A 244 23.91 7.01 -4.36
N LYS A 245 24.22 6.70 -3.11
CA LYS A 245 23.38 7.06 -1.97
C LYS A 245 23.25 8.58 -1.83
N GLU A 246 24.35 9.32 -1.94
CA GLU A 246 24.34 10.79 -1.90
C GLU A 246 23.50 11.40 -3.05
N ARG A 247 23.59 10.84 -4.28
CA ARG A 247 22.74 11.27 -5.40
C ARG A 247 21.27 10.96 -5.19
N PHE A 248 20.97 9.80 -4.65
CA PHE A 248 19.61 9.42 -4.28
C PHE A 248 19.04 10.36 -3.23
N ASP A 249 19.80 10.61 -2.14
CA ASP A 249 19.39 11.50 -1.06
C ASP A 249 19.16 12.94 -1.53
N ALA A 250 19.98 13.44 -2.45
CA ALA A 250 19.78 14.75 -3.04
C ALA A 250 18.46 14.87 -3.83
N LYS A 251 18.06 13.80 -4.54
CA LYS A 251 16.79 13.76 -5.28
C LYS A 251 15.59 13.64 -4.34
N THR A 252 15.67 12.72 -3.38
CA THR A 252 14.59 12.44 -2.45
C THR A 252 14.36 13.56 -1.44
N SER A 253 15.41 14.32 -1.06
CA SER A 253 15.27 15.54 -0.26
C SER A 253 14.42 16.60 -0.96
N ARG A 254 14.58 16.78 -2.29
CA ARG A 254 13.72 17.69 -3.07
C ARG A 254 12.26 17.22 -3.06
N LEU A 255 12.03 15.90 -3.07
CA LEU A 255 10.66 15.35 -2.97
C LEU A 255 10.06 15.60 -1.59
N ALA A 256 10.83 15.37 -0.52
CA ALA A 256 10.41 15.70 0.84
C ALA A 256 10.07 17.20 0.99
N GLU A 257 10.89 18.08 0.42
CA GLU A 257 10.63 19.51 0.40
C GLU A 257 9.33 19.84 -0.35
N GLN A 258 9.14 19.28 -1.56
CA GLN A 258 7.90 19.47 -2.33
C GLN A 258 6.67 19.13 -1.49
N PHE A 259 6.66 17.97 -0.84
CA PHE A 259 5.50 17.53 -0.05
C PHE A 259 5.30 18.35 1.21
N SER A 260 6.36 18.88 1.82
CA SER A 260 6.28 19.75 3.01
C SER A 260 5.55 21.08 2.75
N HIS A 261 5.38 21.48 1.49
CA HIS A 261 4.62 22.67 1.12
C HIS A 261 3.10 22.45 1.01
N TYR A 262 2.62 21.21 1.08
CA TYR A 262 1.17 20.94 0.95
C TYR A 262 0.47 21.09 2.28
N GLU A 263 -0.43 22.06 2.34
CA GLU A 263 -1.36 22.26 3.45
C GLU A 263 -2.55 21.30 3.32
N VAL A 264 -2.82 20.54 4.38
CA VAL A 264 -3.90 19.54 4.45
C VAL A 264 -5.16 20.10 5.10
N THR A 265 -4.99 20.75 6.25
CA THR A 265 -5.98 21.54 6.95
C THR A 265 -5.35 22.85 7.42
N PRO A 266 -6.10 23.90 7.79
CA PRO A 266 -5.51 25.19 8.18
C PRO A 266 -4.35 25.03 9.17
N HIS A 267 -3.17 25.50 8.77
CA HIS A 267 -1.91 25.45 9.52
C HIS A 267 -1.33 24.04 9.79
N ASN A 268 -1.86 23.00 9.16
CA ASN A 268 -1.31 21.65 9.24
C ASN A 268 -0.77 21.22 7.86
N PHE A 269 0.52 21.09 7.77
CA PHE A 269 1.26 20.71 6.56
C PHE A 269 1.72 19.25 6.66
N ILE A 270 1.99 18.65 5.50
CA ILE A 270 2.63 17.34 5.45
C ILE A 270 4.05 17.45 6.02
N ASN A 271 4.44 16.49 6.82
CA ASN A 271 5.85 16.26 7.13
C ASN A 271 6.48 15.44 5.99
N GLY A 272 7.06 16.11 5.01
CA GLY A 272 7.59 15.47 3.81
C GLY A 272 8.73 14.48 4.09
N ALA A 273 9.50 14.66 5.17
CA ALA A 273 10.50 13.71 5.59
C ALA A 273 9.88 12.44 6.19
N PHE A 274 8.81 12.58 6.98
CA PHE A 274 8.08 11.44 7.55
C PHE A 274 7.34 10.62 6.50
N THR A 275 6.82 11.29 5.46
CA THR A 275 6.08 10.63 4.38
C THR A 275 6.95 10.27 3.17
N LEU A 276 8.28 10.36 3.27
CA LEU A 276 9.18 10.29 2.13
C LEU A 276 9.11 8.95 1.39
N GLY A 277 9.17 7.83 2.11
CA GLY A 277 9.13 6.50 1.51
C GLY A 277 7.86 6.30 0.66
N GLU A 278 6.70 6.67 1.21
CA GLU A 278 5.41 6.60 0.51
C GLU A 278 5.35 7.53 -0.70
N ASN A 279 5.93 8.72 -0.60
CA ASN A 279 5.96 9.67 -1.72
C ASN A 279 6.90 9.23 -2.84
N ILE A 280 8.03 8.57 -2.51
CA ILE A 280 8.93 7.93 -3.48
C ILE A 280 8.18 6.78 -4.18
N ALA A 281 7.49 5.95 -3.40
CA ALA A 281 6.73 4.81 -3.91
C ALA A 281 5.59 5.26 -4.84
N ASP A 282 4.86 6.32 -4.52
CA ASP A 282 3.84 6.90 -5.39
C ASP A 282 4.42 7.45 -6.70
N LEU A 283 5.51 8.23 -6.62
CA LEU A 283 6.14 8.80 -7.82
C LEU A 283 6.69 7.70 -8.73
N GLY A 284 7.40 6.73 -8.17
CA GLY A 284 7.90 5.56 -8.91
C GLY A 284 6.75 4.72 -9.45
N GLY A 285 5.75 4.46 -8.64
CA GLY A 285 4.57 3.68 -9.00
C GLY A 285 3.86 4.22 -10.23
N VAL A 286 3.54 5.52 -10.23
CA VAL A 286 2.85 6.15 -11.36
C VAL A 286 3.75 6.23 -12.60
N THR A 287 5.03 6.60 -12.44
CA THR A 287 5.95 6.72 -13.56
C THR A 287 6.13 5.38 -14.28
N LEU A 288 6.46 4.35 -13.52
CA LEU A 288 6.77 3.02 -14.04
C LEU A 288 5.53 2.29 -14.59
N ALA A 289 4.37 2.49 -13.97
CA ALA A 289 3.11 1.95 -14.48
C ALA A 289 2.66 2.63 -15.78
N TYR A 290 2.91 3.93 -15.93
CA TYR A 290 2.66 4.63 -17.19
C TYR A 290 3.53 4.07 -18.32
N ASP A 291 4.81 3.89 -18.09
CA ASP A 291 5.71 3.33 -19.11
C ASP A 291 5.40 1.86 -19.40
N ALA A 292 4.99 1.09 -18.41
CA ALA A 292 4.48 -0.27 -18.62
C ALA A 292 3.23 -0.27 -19.52
N LEU A 293 2.31 0.69 -19.35
CA LEU A 293 1.18 0.86 -20.27
C LEU A 293 1.65 1.16 -21.70
N GLN A 294 2.65 2.03 -21.89
CA GLN A 294 3.17 2.33 -23.24
C GLN A 294 3.80 1.09 -23.89
N ILE A 295 4.52 0.27 -23.11
CA ILE A 295 5.07 -1.00 -23.57
C ILE A 295 3.93 -1.94 -23.97
N TYR A 296 2.91 -2.08 -23.12
CA TYR A 296 1.73 -2.91 -23.38
C TYR A 296 1.01 -2.52 -24.67
N LEU A 297 0.69 -1.23 -24.82
CA LEU A 297 -0.01 -0.71 -25.99
C LEU A 297 0.77 -1.00 -27.29
N ARG A 298 2.08 -0.77 -27.27
CA ARG A 298 2.96 -1.07 -28.40
C ARG A 298 2.99 -2.58 -28.71
N ASP A 299 3.19 -3.42 -27.71
CA ASP A 299 3.30 -4.88 -27.90
C ASP A 299 1.98 -5.50 -28.40
N LYS A 300 0.83 -4.88 -28.05
CA LYS A 300 -0.51 -5.28 -28.53
C LYS A 300 -0.92 -4.60 -29.83
N GLY A 301 -0.09 -3.73 -30.40
CA GLY A 301 -0.44 -2.97 -31.61
C GLY A 301 -1.61 -1.98 -31.42
N LEU A 302 -1.82 -1.49 -30.18
CA LEU A 302 -2.88 -0.55 -29.85
C LEU A 302 -2.36 0.88 -29.99
N ASN A 303 -3.23 1.78 -30.52
CA ASN A 303 -2.85 3.17 -30.70
C ASN A 303 -3.10 3.97 -29.39
N LYS A 304 -2.02 4.59 -28.86
CA LYS A 304 -2.07 5.42 -27.65
C LYS A 304 -2.87 6.72 -27.83
N ASP A 305 -3.00 7.20 -29.07
CA ASP A 305 -3.67 8.48 -29.39
C ASP A 305 -5.13 8.26 -29.84
N GLN A 306 -5.58 7.01 -29.94
CA GLN A 306 -6.95 6.72 -30.32
C GLN A 306 -7.89 6.88 -29.12
N ASP A 307 -8.78 7.83 -29.26
CA ASP A 307 -10.02 7.88 -28.50
C ASP A 307 -10.87 6.65 -28.88
N VAL A 308 -10.81 5.60 -28.10
CA VAL A 308 -11.45 4.30 -28.41
C VAL A 308 -12.97 4.41 -28.26
N GLY A 309 -13.58 5.35 -29.00
CA GLY A 309 -15.01 5.67 -28.91
C GLY A 309 -15.41 6.31 -27.57
N ARG A 310 -14.49 7.04 -26.93
CA ARG A 310 -14.64 7.61 -25.57
C ARG A 310 -14.08 9.02 -25.51
N ILE A 311 -14.48 9.74 -24.47
CA ILE A 311 -14.11 11.15 -24.23
C ILE A 311 -12.60 11.32 -23.92
N PHE A 312 -11.87 10.26 -23.55
CA PHE A 312 -10.49 10.33 -23.06
C PHE A 312 -9.56 9.38 -23.83
N THR A 313 -8.34 9.84 -24.10
CA THR A 313 -7.26 9.00 -24.62
C THR A 313 -6.77 7.98 -23.56
N PRO A 314 -6.07 6.91 -23.95
CA PRO A 314 -5.47 5.98 -23.00
C PRO A 314 -4.57 6.66 -21.96
N ASP A 315 -3.78 7.67 -22.35
CA ASP A 315 -2.91 8.42 -21.44
C ASP A 315 -3.74 9.21 -20.41
N GLN A 316 -4.80 9.90 -20.86
CA GLN A 316 -5.72 10.60 -19.95
C GLN A 316 -6.42 9.63 -19.00
N LEU A 317 -6.90 8.48 -19.51
CA LEU A 317 -7.59 7.46 -18.70
C LEU A 317 -6.67 6.89 -17.61
N PHE A 318 -5.37 6.71 -17.91
CA PHE A 318 -4.38 6.28 -16.94
C PHE A 318 -4.31 7.23 -15.74
N PHE A 319 -4.07 8.52 -15.98
CA PHE A 319 -3.95 9.50 -14.89
C PHE A 319 -5.28 9.75 -14.16
N ILE A 320 -6.42 9.69 -14.87
CA ILE A 320 -7.75 9.76 -14.24
C ILE A 320 -7.99 8.54 -13.34
N ALA A 321 -7.58 7.34 -13.76
CA ALA A 321 -7.71 6.13 -12.94
C ALA A 321 -6.88 6.22 -11.66
N TRP A 322 -5.63 6.70 -11.75
CA TRP A 322 -4.81 7.01 -10.56
C TRP A 322 -5.50 7.98 -9.61
N ALA A 323 -5.96 9.13 -10.10
CA ALA A 323 -6.64 10.10 -9.25
C ALA A 323 -7.94 9.54 -8.64
N ARG A 324 -8.63 8.65 -9.37
CA ARG A 324 -9.90 8.05 -8.93
C ARG A 324 -9.74 7.13 -7.71
N ILE A 325 -8.66 6.35 -7.61
CA ILE A 325 -8.46 5.44 -6.47
C ILE A 325 -8.25 6.20 -5.16
N TRP A 326 -7.81 7.46 -5.21
CA TRP A 326 -7.59 8.34 -4.06
C TRP A 326 -8.82 9.18 -3.66
N ARG A 327 -9.98 8.95 -4.24
CA ARG A 327 -11.22 9.64 -3.89
C ARG A 327 -11.72 9.24 -2.51
N THR A 328 -11.16 9.86 -1.49
CA THR A 328 -11.52 9.65 -0.09
C THR A 328 -12.26 10.88 0.47
N LYS A 329 -13.02 10.66 1.54
CA LYS A 329 -13.66 11.72 2.31
C LYS A 329 -13.41 11.46 3.80
N SER A 330 -12.76 12.42 4.46
CA SER A 330 -12.36 12.32 5.86
C SER A 330 -12.86 13.52 6.65
N THR A 331 -12.97 13.38 7.97
CA THR A 331 -13.19 14.51 8.87
C THR A 331 -11.93 15.37 8.96
N GLN A 332 -12.07 16.64 9.33
CA GLN A 332 -10.91 17.50 9.55
C GLN A 332 -10.00 16.93 10.66
N ALA A 333 -10.58 16.52 11.78
CA ALA A 333 -9.83 15.95 12.90
C ALA A 333 -9.04 14.69 12.49
N TYR A 334 -9.63 13.81 11.65
CA TYR A 334 -8.91 12.66 11.09
C TYR A 334 -7.68 13.10 10.29
N LEU A 335 -7.82 14.08 9.40
CA LEU A 335 -6.71 14.59 8.60
C LEU A 335 -5.62 15.24 9.45
N GLU A 336 -6.00 16.00 10.49
CA GLU A 336 -5.06 16.61 11.45
C GLU A 336 -4.28 15.56 12.26
N ASN A 337 -4.92 14.42 12.57
CA ASN A 337 -4.25 13.29 13.20
C ASN A 337 -3.37 12.55 12.21
N GLN A 338 -3.87 12.29 10.98
CA GLN A 338 -3.16 11.57 9.94
C GLN A 338 -1.79 12.20 9.63
N VAL A 339 -1.70 13.51 9.43
CA VAL A 339 -0.42 14.19 9.12
C VAL A 339 0.64 14.06 10.23
N LYS A 340 0.24 13.67 11.43
CA LYS A 340 1.13 13.49 12.59
C LYS A 340 1.52 12.04 12.85
N THR A 341 0.72 11.09 12.39
CA THR A 341 0.82 9.68 12.83
C THR A 341 0.91 8.67 11.69
N ASP A 342 0.55 9.05 10.47
CA ASP A 342 0.52 8.16 9.30
C ASP A 342 1.61 8.55 8.30
N PRO A 343 2.50 7.63 7.87
CA PRO A 343 3.52 7.91 6.87
C PRO A 343 2.95 8.18 5.47
N HIS A 344 1.66 7.95 5.25
CA HIS A 344 1.01 8.23 3.97
C HIS A 344 0.48 9.65 3.91
N SER A 345 0.80 10.35 2.82
CA SER A 345 0.15 11.61 2.48
C SER A 345 -1.36 11.40 2.28
N PRO A 346 -2.24 12.35 2.66
CA PRO A 346 -3.68 12.22 2.43
C PRO A 346 -4.04 12.00 0.96
N GLY A 347 -5.09 11.23 0.69
CA GLY A 347 -5.49 10.84 -0.65
C GLY A 347 -5.64 12.00 -1.65
N LYS A 348 -6.14 13.16 -1.18
CA LYS A 348 -6.20 14.38 -2.02
C LYS A 348 -4.82 14.77 -2.57
N ILE A 349 -3.77 14.66 -1.76
CA ILE A 349 -2.41 15.03 -2.16
C ILE A 349 -1.81 13.93 -3.03
N ARG A 350 -1.97 12.66 -2.66
CA ARG A 350 -1.51 11.51 -3.46
C ARG A 350 -2.10 11.53 -4.88
N ALA A 351 -3.33 12.00 -5.05
CA ALA A 351 -4.00 12.06 -6.34
C ALA A 351 -3.29 12.94 -7.38
N PHE A 352 -2.58 14.01 -6.96
CA PHE A 352 -1.99 14.96 -7.92
C PHE A 352 -0.50 15.21 -7.72
N ALA A 353 0.02 15.17 -6.49
CA ALA A 353 1.39 15.61 -6.21
C ALA A 353 2.47 14.81 -6.97
N PRO A 354 2.39 13.47 -7.10
CA PRO A 354 3.32 12.72 -7.96
C PRO A 354 3.25 13.15 -9.42
N LEU A 355 2.04 13.47 -9.94
CA LEU A 355 1.80 13.80 -11.35
C LEU A 355 2.54 15.07 -11.78
N LEU A 356 2.77 16.00 -10.84
CA LEU A 356 3.48 17.26 -11.11
C LEU A 356 4.95 17.04 -11.51
N ASN A 357 5.48 15.84 -11.33
CA ASN A 357 6.84 15.46 -11.70
C ASN A 357 6.91 14.62 -12.99
N ILE A 358 5.77 14.34 -13.64
CA ILE A 358 5.67 13.39 -14.78
C ILE A 358 5.31 14.13 -16.06
N ASP A 359 6.27 14.27 -16.99
CA ASP A 359 6.09 14.98 -18.25
C ASP A 359 4.90 14.48 -19.09
N ALA A 360 4.62 13.18 -19.02
CA ALA A 360 3.49 12.58 -19.73
C ALA A 360 2.14 13.13 -19.27
N PHE A 361 2.01 13.49 -17.99
CA PHE A 361 0.81 14.14 -17.45
C PHE A 361 0.56 15.50 -18.14
N TYR A 362 1.60 16.31 -18.30
CA TYR A 362 1.51 17.61 -18.97
C TYR A 362 1.11 17.47 -20.42
N ARG A 363 1.68 16.50 -21.13
CA ARG A 363 1.29 16.21 -22.52
C ARG A 363 -0.14 15.72 -22.65
N ALA A 364 -0.57 14.81 -21.77
CA ALA A 364 -1.90 14.21 -21.82
C ALA A 364 -3.03 15.23 -21.65
N PHE A 365 -2.82 16.25 -20.82
CA PHE A 365 -3.83 17.27 -20.49
C PHE A 365 -3.52 18.67 -21.01
N ASP A 366 -2.48 18.83 -21.85
CA ASP A 366 -2.03 20.12 -22.38
C ASP A 366 -1.81 21.20 -21.29
N VAL A 367 -1.23 20.77 -20.14
CA VAL A 367 -1.00 21.64 -18.98
C VAL A 367 0.10 22.64 -19.28
N LYS A 368 -0.16 23.93 -19.08
CA LYS A 368 0.69 25.06 -19.50
C LYS A 368 1.05 25.99 -18.35
N PRO A 369 2.07 26.83 -18.51
CA PRO A 369 2.34 27.89 -17.55
C PRO A 369 1.10 28.74 -17.25
N GLY A 370 0.79 28.90 -15.96
CA GLY A 370 -0.42 29.56 -15.48
C GLY A 370 -1.53 28.63 -15.02
N ASP A 371 -1.49 27.36 -15.36
CA ASP A 371 -2.41 26.35 -14.82
C ASP A 371 -2.03 25.98 -13.39
N LYS A 372 -3.03 25.66 -12.56
CA LYS A 372 -2.84 25.32 -11.13
C LYS A 372 -1.92 24.12 -10.90
N LEU A 373 -1.86 23.19 -11.84
CA LEU A 373 -1.06 21.98 -11.75
C LEU A 373 0.21 22.08 -12.60
N TYR A 374 0.58 23.29 -13.04
CA TYR A 374 1.83 23.49 -13.76
C TYR A 374 3.01 23.58 -12.79
N LYS A 375 4.07 22.85 -13.11
CA LYS A 375 5.38 22.93 -12.47
C LYS A 375 6.45 23.00 -13.55
N PRO A 376 7.38 23.98 -13.52
CA PRO A 376 8.45 24.11 -14.52
C PRO A 376 9.26 22.81 -14.65
N PRO A 377 9.71 22.43 -15.85
CA PRO A 377 10.48 21.20 -16.07
C PRO A 377 11.71 21.04 -15.17
N GLU A 378 12.45 22.11 -14.92
CA GLU A 378 13.64 22.13 -14.06
C GLU A 378 13.36 21.88 -12.57
N GLU A 379 12.13 22.12 -12.15
CA GLU A 379 11.68 21.84 -10.78
C GLU A 379 11.14 20.42 -10.61
N ARG A 380 10.80 19.73 -11.71
CA ARG A 380 10.28 18.35 -11.67
C ARG A 380 11.33 17.40 -11.11
N ILE A 381 10.88 16.47 -10.31
CA ILE A 381 11.75 15.53 -9.61
C ILE A 381 11.69 14.19 -10.33
N LEU A 382 12.82 13.77 -10.88
CA LEU A 382 13.00 12.48 -11.52
C LEU A 382 13.93 11.62 -10.67
N ILE A 383 13.39 10.52 -10.15
CA ILE A 383 14.13 9.53 -9.36
C ILE A 383 14.42 8.30 -10.23
N TRP A 384 13.39 7.79 -10.87
CA TRP A 384 13.43 6.59 -11.72
C TRP A 384 13.28 6.91 -13.19
#